data_f96800579ab83609d6b42c62c414947f
#
_entry.id   f96800579ab83609d6b42c62c414947f
#
_cell.length_a   1.000
_cell.length_b   1.000
_cell.length_c   1.000
_cell.angle_alpha   90.00
_cell.angle_beta   90.00
_cell.angle_gamma   90.00
#
_symmetry.space_group_name_H-M   'P 1'
#
loop_
_entity.id
_entity.type
_entity.pdbx_description
1 polymer ?
#
loop_
_entity_poly.entity_id
_entity_poly.type
_entity_poly.pdbx_seq_one_letter_code
_entity_poly.pdbx_strand_id
1 'polypeptide(L)'
;MNTQTNLVPGRNVVVVGTQWGDEGKGKLVDWLTESAQGVVRFQGGHNAGHTLVINGVKTALHLIPSGIMRAGVKCYIGNGVVLSAAKLFEEIEGLEKAGVEVRSRLRISEACPLILPFHAALDIAREAYREKGGIEKIGTTGRGIGRL
;
A
#
# COMPACT_ATOMS: atom_id res chain seq x y z
N MET A 1 1.09 -11.46 -45.43
CA MET A 1 -0.18 -11.15 -44.75
C MET A 1 0.14 -10.78 -43.31
N ASN A 2 0.14 -9.46 -43.02
CA ASN A 2 0.43 -8.92 -41.68
C ASN A 2 -0.93 -8.89 -40.93
N THR A 3 -1.18 -9.88 -40.10
CA THR A 3 -2.28 -9.82 -39.14
C THR A 3 -1.85 -8.90 -37.99
N GLN A 4 -2.07 -7.61 -38.12
CA GLN A 4 -2.10 -6.71 -36.99
C GLN A 4 -3.31 -7.13 -36.13
N THR A 5 -3.05 -7.87 -35.05
CA THR A 5 -4.04 -8.05 -34.00
C THR A 5 -4.28 -6.67 -33.39
N ASN A 6 -5.40 -6.05 -33.73
CA ASN A 6 -5.91 -4.87 -33.03
C ASN A 6 -6.27 -5.28 -31.59
N LEU A 7 -5.28 -5.35 -30.73
CA LEU A 7 -5.49 -5.46 -29.29
C LEU A 7 -6.16 -4.16 -28.85
N VAL A 8 -7.44 -4.23 -28.60
CA VAL A 8 -8.15 -3.15 -27.90
C VAL A 8 -7.49 -3.03 -26.52
N PRO A 9 -6.89 -1.88 -26.18
CA PRO A 9 -6.26 -1.72 -24.87
C PRO A 9 -7.26 -2.06 -23.78
N GLY A 10 -6.92 -2.96 -22.88
CA GLY A 10 -7.74 -3.28 -21.72
C GLY A 10 -7.98 -1.99 -20.89
N ARG A 11 -9.19 -1.85 -20.36
CA ARG A 11 -9.54 -0.70 -19.50
C ARG A 11 -8.87 -0.73 -18.13
N ASN A 12 -8.27 -1.86 -17.74
CA ASN A 12 -7.66 -2.06 -16.45
C ASN A 12 -6.16 -2.38 -16.60
N VAL A 13 -5.34 -1.80 -15.74
CA VAL A 13 -3.89 -2.02 -15.70
C VAL A 13 -3.52 -2.59 -14.34
N VAL A 14 -2.72 -3.66 -14.31
CA VAL A 14 -2.14 -4.22 -13.10
C VAL A 14 -0.64 -3.96 -13.11
N VAL A 15 -0.13 -3.34 -12.05
CA VAL A 15 1.31 -3.08 -11.86
C VAL A 15 1.84 -4.03 -10.80
N VAL A 16 2.75 -4.91 -11.18
CA VAL A 16 3.37 -5.90 -10.30
C VAL A 16 4.89 -5.71 -10.33
N GLY A 17 5.52 -5.64 -9.17
CA GLY A 17 6.97 -5.68 -9.05
C GLY A 17 7.43 -7.13 -8.93
N THR A 18 8.45 -7.49 -9.71
CA THR A 18 9.02 -8.83 -9.74
C THR A 18 10.46 -8.88 -9.26
N GLN A 19 10.95 -7.77 -8.73
CA GLN A 19 12.31 -7.59 -8.21
C GLN A 19 12.31 -7.36 -6.69
N TRP A 20 13.32 -6.72 -6.17
CA TRP A 20 13.58 -6.55 -4.73
C TRP A 20 12.74 -5.47 -4.03
N GLY A 21 11.84 -4.80 -4.73
CA GLY A 21 10.95 -3.77 -4.16
C GLY A 21 11.33 -2.33 -4.49
N ASP A 22 12.52 -2.08 -5.01
CA ASP A 22 13.08 -0.75 -5.29
C ASP A 22 12.93 -0.32 -6.76
N GLU A 23 12.06 -0.96 -7.52
CA GLU A 23 11.92 -0.78 -8.97
C GLU A 23 11.31 0.57 -9.39
N GLY A 24 10.88 1.38 -8.44
CA GLY A 24 10.24 2.67 -8.74
C GLY A 24 8.78 2.56 -9.17
N LYS A 25 8.10 1.46 -8.85
CA LYS A 25 6.66 1.26 -9.12
C LYS A 25 5.78 2.44 -8.73
N GLY A 26 6.12 3.12 -7.63
CA GLY A 26 5.36 4.27 -7.16
C GLY A 26 5.23 5.37 -8.22
N LYS A 27 6.31 5.72 -8.90
CA LYS A 27 6.28 6.74 -9.97
C LYS A 27 5.44 6.32 -11.16
N LEU A 28 5.51 5.04 -11.55
CA LEU A 28 4.70 4.50 -12.64
C LEU A 28 3.22 4.51 -12.27
N VAL A 29 2.88 4.10 -11.04
CA VAL A 29 1.50 4.13 -10.53
C VAL A 29 0.98 5.56 -10.50
N ASP A 30 1.75 6.52 -9.99
CA ASP A 30 1.35 7.93 -9.98
C ASP A 30 1.03 8.46 -11.37
N TRP A 31 1.86 8.15 -12.35
CA TRP A 31 1.62 8.54 -13.74
C TRP A 31 0.35 7.89 -14.29
N LEU A 32 0.15 6.60 -14.06
CA LEU A 32 -1.06 5.88 -14.50
C LEU A 32 -2.34 6.41 -13.84
N THR A 33 -2.25 6.92 -12.61
CA THR A 33 -3.41 7.46 -11.91
C THR A 33 -3.96 8.74 -12.52
N GLU A 34 -3.21 9.41 -13.41
CA GLU A 34 -3.70 10.59 -14.14
C GLU A 34 -4.91 10.30 -15.01
N SER A 35 -5.00 9.08 -15.53
CA SER A 35 -6.11 8.65 -16.40
C SER A 35 -7.04 7.63 -15.71
N ALA A 36 -6.81 7.32 -14.44
CA ALA A 36 -7.56 6.30 -13.73
C ALA A 36 -8.82 6.87 -13.07
N GLN A 37 -9.92 6.14 -13.12
CA GLN A 37 -11.13 6.41 -12.35
C GLN A 37 -11.07 5.82 -10.94
N GLY A 38 -10.23 4.81 -10.75
CA GLY A 38 -10.04 4.16 -9.47
C GLY A 38 -8.68 3.46 -9.37
N VAL A 39 -8.16 3.37 -8.14
CA VAL A 39 -6.89 2.72 -7.84
C VAL A 39 -7.11 1.71 -6.72
N VAL A 40 -6.66 0.49 -6.94
CA VAL A 40 -6.76 -0.60 -5.98
C VAL A 40 -5.38 -0.99 -5.48
N ARG A 41 -5.19 -0.96 -4.17
CA ARG A 41 -4.10 -1.65 -3.51
C ARG A 41 -4.59 -3.02 -3.11
N PHE A 42 -4.06 -4.06 -3.69
CA PHE A 42 -4.59 -5.42 -3.54
C PHE A 42 -3.79 -6.31 -2.58
N GLN A 43 -2.56 -5.90 -2.18
CA GLN A 43 -1.70 -6.69 -1.29
C GLN A 43 -0.71 -5.84 -0.50
N GLY A 44 0.01 -6.49 0.43
CA GLY A 44 1.04 -5.89 1.27
C GLY A 44 0.48 -5.27 2.54
N GLY A 45 1.21 -4.37 3.15
CA GLY A 45 0.84 -3.70 4.40
C GLY A 45 1.52 -2.33 4.51
N HIS A 46 1.63 -1.82 5.72
CA HIS A 46 2.26 -0.51 5.99
C HIS A 46 3.80 -0.59 6.14
N ASN A 47 4.44 -1.68 5.68
CA ASN A 47 5.89 -1.87 5.71
C ASN A 47 6.65 -1.05 4.65
N ALA A 48 6.01 -0.76 3.53
CA ALA A 48 6.54 0.11 2.48
C ALA A 48 5.87 1.48 2.54
N GLY A 49 6.58 2.53 2.14
CA GLY A 49 6.05 3.88 2.02
C GLY A 49 6.25 4.42 0.61
N HIS A 50 5.27 5.17 0.12
CA HIS A 50 5.36 5.95 -1.09
C HIS A 50 5.29 7.42 -0.73
N THR A 51 6.39 8.16 -0.91
CA THR A 51 6.45 9.58 -0.55
C THR A 51 5.97 10.44 -1.72
N LEU A 52 4.99 11.25 -1.44
CA LEU A 52 4.43 12.26 -2.34
C LEU A 52 4.74 13.67 -1.81
N VAL A 53 4.68 14.65 -2.68
CA VAL A 53 4.79 16.06 -2.29
C VAL A 53 3.43 16.72 -2.48
N ILE A 54 2.81 17.17 -1.39
CA ILE A 54 1.50 17.82 -1.36
C ILE A 54 1.71 19.26 -0.93
N ASN A 55 1.40 20.23 -1.81
CA ASN A 55 1.56 21.65 -1.50
C ASN A 55 2.95 22.00 -0.90
N GLY A 56 4.00 21.36 -1.42
CA GLY A 56 5.37 21.52 -0.92
C GLY A 56 5.71 20.68 0.32
N VAL A 57 4.76 19.95 0.91
CA VAL A 57 4.97 19.09 2.08
C VAL A 57 5.14 17.65 1.65
N LYS A 58 6.21 17.01 2.11
CA LYS A 58 6.43 15.57 1.89
C LYS A 58 5.46 14.77 2.75
N THR A 59 4.63 13.97 2.11
CA THR A 59 3.65 13.09 2.78
C THR A 59 3.95 11.65 2.35
N ALA A 60 4.12 10.76 3.31
CA ALA A 60 4.31 9.34 3.06
C ALA A 60 2.99 8.60 3.14
N LEU A 61 2.62 7.92 2.05
CA LEU A 61 1.48 6.99 2.01
C LEU A 61 1.99 5.57 2.26
N HIS A 62 1.35 4.85 3.16
CA HIS A 62 1.71 3.46 3.50
C HIS A 62 0.61 2.46 3.14
N LEU A 63 -0.64 2.82 3.36
CA LEU A 63 -1.82 1.99 3.12
C LEU A 63 -2.72 2.54 2.03
N ILE A 64 -2.92 3.85 2.01
CA ILE A 64 -3.84 4.50 1.08
C ILE A 64 -3.21 4.55 -0.33
N PRO A 65 -3.93 4.12 -1.37
CA PRO A 65 -3.45 4.24 -2.75
C PRO A 65 -3.16 5.69 -3.15
N SER A 66 -2.08 5.93 -3.90
CA SER A 66 -1.64 7.28 -4.30
C SER A 66 -2.68 8.05 -5.13
N GLY A 67 -3.59 7.34 -5.81
CA GLY A 67 -4.73 7.96 -6.49
C GLY A 67 -5.60 8.85 -5.61
N ILE A 68 -5.51 8.74 -4.28
CA ILE A 68 -6.22 9.62 -3.34
C ILE A 68 -5.87 11.10 -3.53
N MET A 69 -4.68 11.37 -4.04
CA MET A 69 -4.19 12.72 -4.31
C MET A 69 -4.88 13.40 -5.49
N ARG A 70 -5.54 12.62 -6.33
CA ARG A 70 -6.23 13.12 -7.51
C ARG A 70 -7.72 13.28 -7.22
N ALA A 71 -8.24 14.48 -7.45
CA ALA A 71 -9.67 14.74 -7.26
C ALA A 71 -10.52 13.79 -8.14
N GLY A 72 -11.58 13.22 -7.57
CA GLY A 72 -12.50 12.33 -8.26
C GLY A 72 -12.05 10.87 -8.39
N VAL A 73 -10.79 10.55 -8.16
CA VAL A 73 -10.30 9.16 -8.20
C VAL A 73 -10.74 8.41 -6.94
N LYS A 74 -11.38 7.26 -7.12
CA LYS A 74 -11.77 6.36 -6.03
C LYS A 74 -10.61 5.45 -5.66
N CYS A 75 -10.40 5.24 -4.37
CA CYS A 75 -9.33 4.41 -3.85
C CYS A 75 -9.88 3.21 -3.09
N TYR A 76 -9.28 2.06 -3.31
CA TYR A 76 -9.73 0.80 -2.73
C TYR A 76 -8.56 0.09 -2.05
N ILE A 77 -8.79 -0.41 -0.84
CA ILE A 77 -7.90 -1.33 -0.15
C ILE A 77 -8.54 -2.72 -0.24
N GLY A 78 -7.89 -3.62 -0.98
CA GLY A 78 -8.37 -4.98 -1.21
C GLY A 78 -8.02 -5.94 -0.08
N ASN A 79 -8.66 -7.09 -0.07
CA ASN A 79 -8.56 -8.13 0.97
C ASN A 79 -7.16 -8.76 1.15
N GLY A 80 -6.26 -8.63 0.20
CA GLY A 80 -4.87 -9.07 0.34
C GLY A 80 -3.99 -8.07 1.09
N VAL A 81 -4.53 -6.93 1.53
CA VAL A 81 -3.79 -5.95 2.34
C VAL A 81 -3.94 -6.28 3.82
N VAL A 82 -2.81 -6.40 4.49
CA VAL A 82 -2.75 -6.54 5.95
C VAL A 82 -2.88 -5.16 6.59
N LEU A 83 -4.00 -4.90 7.24
CA LEU A 83 -4.44 -3.57 7.65
C LEU A 83 -4.13 -3.27 9.12
N SER A 84 -3.34 -2.24 9.36
CA SER A 84 -3.22 -1.62 10.68
C SER A 84 -4.20 -0.46 10.77
N ALA A 85 -5.25 -0.59 11.59
CA ALA A 85 -6.26 0.46 11.75
C ALA A 85 -5.64 1.76 12.29
N ALA A 86 -4.74 1.66 13.27
CA ALA A 86 -4.07 2.83 13.84
C ALA A 86 -3.28 3.60 12.75
N LYS A 87 -2.49 2.89 11.93
CA LYS A 87 -1.72 3.52 10.85
C LYS A 87 -2.60 4.08 9.75
N LEU A 88 -3.71 3.43 9.46
CA LEU A 88 -4.67 3.95 8.48
C LEU A 88 -5.29 5.26 8.95
N PHE A 89 -5.71 5.35 10.22
CA PHE A 89 -6.30 6.59 10.75
C PHE A 89 -5.28 7.72 10.81
N GLU A 90 -4.03 7.46 11.24
CA GLU A 90 -2.95 8.45 11.19
C GLU A 90 -2.79 9.03 9.76
N GLU A 91 -2.81 8.15 8.76
CA GLU A 91 -2.63 8.52 7.36
C GLU A 91 -3.84 9.32 6.83
N ILE A 92 -5.08 8.90 7.16
CA ILE A 92 -6.30 9.64 6.81
C ILE A 92 -6.27 11.05 7.40
N GLU A 93 -5.99 11.16 8.71
CA GLU A 93 -5.98 12.47 9.39
C GLU A 93 -4.89 13.39 8.83
N GLY A 94 -3.71 12.85 8.52
CA GLY A 94 -2.63 13.61 7.90
C GLY A 94 -3.03 14.17 6.53
N LEU A 95 -3.68 13.38 5.71
CA LEU A 95 -4.17 13.79 4.40
C LEU A 95 -5.32 14.81 4.49
N GLU A 96 -6.28 14.59 5.40
CA GLU A 96 -7.39 15.51 5.60
C GLU A 96 -6.92 16.87 6.14
N LYS A 97 -5.93 16.91 7.04
CA LYS A 97 -5.27 18.16 7.47
C LYS A 97 -4.57 18.89 6.33
N ALA A 98 -4.09 18.17 5.33
CA ALA A 98 -3.50 18.74 4.11
C ALA A 98 -4.54 19.14 3.05
N GLY A 99 -5.85 19.04 3.36
CA GLY A 99 -6.94 19.42 2.47
C GLY A 99 -7.35 18.35 1.46
N VAL A 100 -6.89 17.11 1.62
CA VAL A 100 -7.25 16.00 0.74
C VAL A 100 -8.53 15.33 1.25
N GLU A 101 -9.53 15.22 0.40
CA GLU A 101 -10.76 14.51 0.70
C GLU A 101 -10.54 13.01 0.64
N VAL A 102 -10.57 12.31 1.79
CA VAL A 102 -10.23 10.88 1.87
C VAL A 102 -11.46 10.01 2.06
N ARG A 103 -12.25 10.25 3.11
CA ARG A 103 -13.30 9.29 3.56
C ARG A 103 -14.39 9.05 2.55
N SER A 104 -14.76 10.04 1.76
CA SER A 104 -15.78 9.90 0.70
C SER A 104 -15.30 9.02 -0.46
N ARG A 105 -13.99 8.95 -0.69
CA ARG A 105 -13.38 8.27 -1.84
C ARG A 105 -12.65 6.98 -1.52
N LEU A 106 -12.31 6.72 -0.24
CA LEU A 106 -11.66 5.49 0.19
C LEU A 106 -12.69 4.41 0.52
N ARG A 107 -12.46 3.20 0.02
CA ARG A 107 -13.22 2.00 0.35
C ARG A 107 -12.25 0.91 0.78
N ILE A 108 -12.63 0.14 1.78
CA ILE A 108 -11.80 -0.90 2.37
C ILE A 108 -12.60 -2.20 2.33
N SER A 109 -11.96 -3.27 1.90
CA SER A 109 -12.57 -4.59 1.94
C SER A 109 -12.77 -5.04 3.39
N GLU A 110 -13.95 -5.53 3.71
CA GLU A 110 -14.26 -6.10 5.03
C GLU A 110 -13.46 -7.37 5.33
N ALA A 111 -12.90 -8.00 4.29
CA ALA A 111 -12.07 -9.20 4.41
C ALA A 111 -10.57 -8.90 4.58
N CYS A 112 -10.16 -7.64 4.81
CA CYS A 112 -8.77 -7.33 5.12
C CYS A 112 -8.37 -7.95 6.47
N PRO A 113 -7.28 -8.73 6.54
CA PRO A 113 -6.74 -9.17 7.83
C PRO A 113 -6.23 -7.97 8.62
N LEU A 114 -6.50 -7.96 9.94
CA LEU A 114 -6.15 -6.84 10.81
C LEU A 114 -4.87 -7.12 11.59
N ILE A 115 -3.96 -6.16 11.60
CA ILE A 115 -2.82 -6.14 12.52
C ILE A 115 -3.30 -5.59 13.86
N LEU A 116 -3.23 -6.44 14.88
CA LEU A 116 -3.48 -6.07 16.26
C LEU A 116 -2.15 -5.83 17.00
N PRO A 117 -2.12 -5.09 18.10
CA PRO A 117 -0.88 -4.74 18.81
C PRO A 117 0.01 -5.93 19.15
N PHE A 118 -0.58 -7.06 19.52
CA PHE A 118 0.17 -8.27 19.88
C PHE A 118 0.90 -8.91 18.68
N HIS A 119 0.46 -8.71 17.43
CA HIS A 119 1.15 -9.24 16.25
C HIS A 119 2.55 -8.64 16.09
N ALA A 120 2.69 -7.33 16.30
CA ALA A 120 3.99 -6.65 16.28
C ALA A 120 4.88 -7.13 17.43
N ALA A 121 4.31 -7.27 18.64
CA ALA A 121 5.04 -7.77 19.80
C ALA A 121 5.56 -9.21 19.60
N LEU A 122 4.74 -10.08 19.02
CA LEU A 122 5.13 -11.45 18.69
C LEU A 122 6.21 -11.49 17.60
N ASP A 123 6.15 -10.63 16.61
CA ASP A 123 7.14 -10.55 15.55
C ASP A 123 8.52 -10.21 16.12
N ILE A 124 8.59 -9.18 16.95
CA ILE A 124 9.82 -8.76 17.67
C ILE A 124 10.32 -9.86 18.62
N ALA A 125 9.44 -10.47 19.40
CA ALA A 125 9.83 -11.52 20.35
C ALA A 125 10.41 -12.74 19.65
N ARG A 126 9.86 -13.13 18.50
CA ARG A 126 10.36 -14.25 17.69
C ARG A 126 11.72 -13.97 17.08
N GLU A 127 11.97 -12.76 16.57
CA GLU A 127 13.30 -12.38 16.08
C GLU A 127 14.35 -12.44 17.22
N ALA A 128 13.99 -11.94 18.40
CA ALA A 128 14.88 -12.00 19.58
C ALA A 128 15.13 -13.44 20.04
N TYR A 129 14.13 -14.32 19.98
CA TYR A 129 14.28 -15.74 20.32
C TYR A 129 15.22 -16.46 19.33
N ARG A 130 15.09 -16.22 18.05
CA ARG A 130 15.97 -16.77 17.01
C ARG A 130 17.42 -16.35 17.23
N GLU A 131 17.65 -15.08 17.53
CA GLU A 131 18.99 -14.55 17.81
C GLU A 131 19.63 -15.25 19.01
N LYS A 132 18.89 -15.40 20.12
CA LYS A 132 19.38 -16.11 21.31
C LYS A 132 19.66 -17.60 21.08
N GLY A 133 18.88 -18.22 20.18
CA GLY A 133 19.05 -19.63 19.81
C GLY A 133 20.11 -19.88 18.75
N GLY A 134 20.87 -18.89 18.30
CA GLY A 134 21.85 -19.02 17.23
C GLY A 134 21.24 -19.30 15.85
N ILE A 135 19.94 -19.04 15.68
CA ILE A 135 19.23 -19.22 14.41
C ILE A 135 19.24 -17.88 13.67
N GLU A 136 19.53 -17.91 12.38
CA GLU A 136 19.53 -16.71 11.55
C GLU A 136 18.21 -15.95 11.63
N LYS A 137 18.28 -14.63 11.80
CA LYS A 137 17.12 -13.75 11.78
C LYS A 137 16.45 -13.75 10.39
N ILE A 138 15.15 -13.66 10.36
CA ILE A 138 14.41 -13.45 9.10
C ILE A 138 14.59 -12.01 8.60
N GLY A 139 14.89 -11.07 9.52
CA GLY A 139 15.01 -9.65 9.18
C GLY A 139 13.64 -9.00 8.94
N THR A 140 12.65 -9.35 9.76
CA THR A 140 11.31 -8.75 9.66
C THR A 140 11.34 -7.26 10.00
N THR A 141 10.33 -6.53 9.52
CA THR A 141 10.18 -5.10 9.85
C THR A 141 9.64 -4.88 11.28
N GLY A 142 9.37 -5.93 12.05
CA GLY A 142 8.77 -5.86 13.39
C GLY A 142 7.34 -5.30 13.42
N ARG A 143 6.66 -5.30 12.29
CA ARG A 143 5.31 -4.72 12.14
C ARG A 143 4.18 -5.76 12.14
N GLY A 144 4.52 -7.03 12.31
CA GLY A 144 3.56 -8.14 12.38
C GLY A 144 2.90 -8.52 11.04
N ILE A 145 3.37 -8.00 9.90
CA ILE A 145 2.73 -8.18 8.59
C ILE A 145 2.89 -9.62 8.07
N GLY A 146 4.03 -10.24 8.30
CA GLY A 146 4.34 -11.58 7.77
C GLY A 146 3.68 -12.73 8.53
N ARG A 147 2.67 -12.49 9.37
CA ARG A 147 2.07 -13.46 10.30
C ARG A 147 0.54 -13.59 10.18
N LEU A 148 -0.05 -12.94 9.19
CA LEU A 148 -1.50 -12.92 8.95
C LEU A 148 -1.85 -13.61 7.63
#